data_6fa55a6108d3a7302ddc97c28007594a
#
_entry.id   6fa55a6108d3a7302ddc97c28007594a
#
_cell.length_a   1.000
_cell.length_b   1.000
_cell.length_c   1.000
_cell.angle_alpha   90.00
_cell.angle_beta   90.00
_cell.angle_gamma   90.00
#
_symmetry.space_group_name_H-M   'P 1'
#
loop_
_entity.id
_entity.type
_entity.pdbx_description
1 polymer ?
#
loop_
_entity_poly.entity_id
_entity_poly.type
_entity_poly.pdbx_seq_one_letter_code
_entity_poly.pdbx_strand_id
1 'polypeptide(L)'
;QGAVLGDIQPLQVAMLEDRIAVSKGEPQRYGSQVLRHGDGSYYIAPLLDAERVDEWRREVGMGPVAEYLKRWGIQWPAPEGCNRAGN
;
A
#
# COMPACT_ATOMS: atom_id res chain seq x y z
N GLN A 1 -18.38 4.72 23.57
CA GLN A 1 -18.02 4.48 23.04
C GLN A 1 -17.47 3.23 22.61
N GLY A 2 -17.85 2.16 23.13
CA GLY A 2 -17.52 0.89 22.59
C GLY A 2 -17.85 0.81 21.14
N ALA A 3 -18.84 1.55 20.77
CA ALA A 3 -19.27 1.57 19.40
C ALA A 3 -18.11 1.96 18.50
N VAL A 4 -17.26 2.79 19.02
CA VAL A 4 -16.12 3.23 18.24
C VAL A 4 -15.27 2.05 17.83
N LEU A 5 -15.07 1.14 18.74
CA LEU A 5 -14.25 -0.01 18.43
C LEU A 5 -14.92 -0.92 17.42
N GLY A 6 -16.22 -1.04 17.53
CA GLY A 6 -16.94 -1.90 16.62
C GLY A 6 -17.07 -1.32 15.23
N ASP A 7 -16.77 -0.03 15.09
CA ASP A 7 -16.95 0.63 13.81
C ASP A 7 -15.69 0.72 12.99
N ILE A 8 -14.61 0.11 13.42
CA ILE A 8 -13.38 0.13 12.64
C ILE A 8 -13.60 -0.68 11.37
N GLN A 9 -13.39 -0.04 10.26
CA GLN A 9 -13.61 -0.69 8.96
C GLN A 9 -12.43 -1.58 8.60
N PRO A 10 -12.67 -2.66 7.87
CA PRO A 10 -11.56 -3.51 7.42
C PRO A 10 -10.50 -2.72 6.65
N LEU A 11 -10.93 -1.72 5.90
CA LEU A 11 -10.02 -0.85 5.18
C LEU A 11 -9.06 -0.15 6.13
N GLN A 12 -9.57 0.35 7.24
CA GLN A 12 -8.73 1.07 8.19
C GLN A 12 -7.75 0.14 8.88
N VAL A 13 -8.19 -1.07 9.19
CA VAL A 13 -7.30 -2.06 9.79
C VAL A 13 -6.20 -2.42 8.81
N ALA A 14 -6.54 -2.58 7.54
CA ALA A 14 -5.56 -2.93 6.52
C ALA A 14 -4.51 -1.83 6.37
N MET A 15 -4.93 -0.57 6.40
CA MET A 15 -4.00 0.54 6.30
C MET A 15 -3.07 0.57 7.51
N LEU A 16 -3.60 0.27 8.67
CA LEU A 16 -2.78 0.24 9.89
C LEU A 16 -1.77 -0.89 9.82
N GLU A 17 -2.17 -2.05 9.34
CA GLU A 17 -1.24 -3.17 9.20
C GLU A 17 -0.09 -2.82 8.27
N ASP A 18 -0.41 -2.16 7.15
CA ASP A 18 0.62 -1.75 6.20
C ASP A 18 1.57 -0.75 6.84
N ARG A 19 1.02 0.18 7.58
CA ARG A 19 1.83 1.21 8.22
C ARG A 19 2.79 0.59 9.23
N ILE A 20 2.31 -0.37 10.00
CA ILE A 20 3.15 -1.05 10.97
C ILE A 20 4.24 -1.84 10.26
N ALA A 21 3.89 -2.55 9.19
CA ALA A 21 4.88 -3.33 8.45
C ALA A 21 5.98 -2.41 7.91
N VAL A 22 5.60 -1.32 7.29
CA VAL A 22 6.56 -0.39 6.72
C VAL A 22 7.45 0.20 7.80
N SER A 23 6.88 0.51 8.96
CA SER A 23 7.67 1.08 10.04
C SER A 23 8.68 0.09 10.61
N LYS A 24 8.44 -1.20 10.40
CA LYS A 24 9.36 -2.24 10.84
C LYS A 24 10.34 -2.64 9.75
N GLY A 25 10.23 -2.04 8.59
CA GLY A 25 11.07 -2.41 7.46
C GLY A 25 10.61 -3.67 6.76
N GLU A 26 9.35 -4.05 6.94
CA GLU A 26 8.78 -5.25 6.34
C GLU A 26 7.89 -4.89 5.17
N PRO A 27 7.68 -5.81 4.22
CA PRO A 27 6.81 -5.52 3.09
C PRO A 27 5.36 -5.41 3.53
N GLN A 28 4.64 -4.50 2.89
CA GLN A 28 3.22 -4.30 3.19
C GLN A 28 2.36 -5.23 2.34
N ARG A 29 1.15 -5.48 2.79
CA ARG A 29 0.25 -6.40 2.09
C ARG A 29 -0.68 -5.69 1.11
N TYR A 30 -1.23 -4.55 1.51
CA TYR A 30 -2.30 -3.91 0.74
C TYR A 30 -1.86 -2.74 -0.10
N GLY A 31 -0.61 -2.35 -0.01
CA GLY A 31 -0.11 -1.26 -0.83
C GLY A 31 -0.68 0.10 -0.48
N SER A 32 -1.05 0.31 0.76
CA SER A 32 -1.64 1.58 1.17
C SER A 32 -0.61 2.63 1.55
N GLN A 33 0.63 2.23 1.76
CA GLN A 33 1.67 3.15 2.22
C GLN A 33 2.57 3.58 1.08
N VAL A 34 2.62 4.88 0.85
CA VAL A 34 3.44 5.49 -0.18
C VAL A 34 4.50 6.32 0.53
N LEU A 35 5.73 6.21 0.09
CA LEU A 35 6.85 6.91 0.69
C LEU A 35 7.33 8.01 -0.24
N ARG A 36 8.19 8.87 0.27
CA ARG A 36 8.66 10.00 -0.48
C ARG A 36 10.17 9.95 -0.58
N HIS A 37 10.68 10.16 -1.80
CA HIS A 37 12.11 10.26 -2.01
C HIS A 37 12.61 11.63 -1.56
N GLY A 38 13.91 11.76 -1.40
CA GLY A 38 14.49 13.02 -0.99
C GLY A 38 14.25 14.14 -2.01
N ASP A 39 14.01 13.79 -3.27
CA ASP A 39 13.75 14.78 -4.30
C ASP A 39 12.28 15.18 -4.39
N GLY A 40 11.45 14.64 -3.53
CA GLY A 40 10.03 15.00 -3.48
C GLY A 40 9.10 14.07 -4.24
N SER A 41 9.64 13.15 -5.01
CA SER A 41 8.78 12.21 -5.73
C SER A 41 8.33 11.11 -4.79
N TYR A 42 7.25 10.41 -5.19
CA TYR A 42 6.68 9.38 -4.35
C TYR A 42 6.93 7.99 -4.94
N TYR A 43 6.92 6.99 -4.08
CA TYR A 43 7.03 5.61 -4.52
C TYR A 43 6.28 4.72 -3.53
N ILE A 44 5.83 3.56 -4.01
CA ILE A 44 5.10 2.64 -3.14
C ILE A 44 6.11 1.83 -2.33
N ALA A 45 5.86 1.70 -1.04
CA ALA A 45 6.73 0.89 -0.19
C ALA A 45 6.68 -0.56 -0.65
N PRO A 46 7.72 -1.37 -0.36
CA PRO A 46 7.76 -2.74 -0.85
C PRO A 46 6.50 -3.53 -0.55
N LEU A 47 6.06 -4.31 -1.52
CA LEU A 47 4.85 -5.12 -1.40
C LEU A 47 5.20 -6.57 -1.09
N LEU A 48 4.37 -7.19 -0.29
CA LEU A 48 4.53 -8.59 0.05
C LEU A 48 4.34 -9.47 -1.20
N ASP A 49 3.35 -9.13 -2.03
CA ASP A 49 3.12 -9.87 -3.25
C ASP A 49 2.39 -8.95 -4.22
N ALA A 50 3.13 -8.44 -5.20
CA ALA A 50 2.57 -7.47 -6.14
C ALA A 50 1.48 -8.07 -7.01
N GLU A 51 1.49 -9.39 -7.20
CA GLU A 51 0.49 -10.02 -8.03
C GLU A 51 -0.82 -10.25 -7.29
N ARG A 52 -0.77 -10.27 -5.98
CA ARG A 52 -1.96 -10.50 -5.18
C ARG A 52 -2.49 -9.27 -4.49
N VAL A 53 -1.79 -8.17 -4.61
CA VAL A 53 -2.14 -6.98 -3.85
C VAL A 53 -3.57 -6.53 -4.14
N ASP A 54 -4.01 -6.59 -5.40
CA ASP A 54 -5.36 -6.18 -5.74
C ASP A 54 -6.41 -7.13 -5.17
N GLU A 55 -6.07 -8.40 -5.12
CA GLU A 55 -6.97 -9.39 -4.54
C GLU A 55 -7.18 -9.10 -3.06
N TRP A 56 -6.10 -8.85 -2.35
CA TRP A 56 -6.17 -8.54 -0.93
C TRP A 56 -6.89 -7.22 -0.69
N ARG A 57 -6.64 -6.23 -1.53
CA ARG A 57 -7.30 -4.93 -1.40
C ARG A 57 -8.82 -5.09 -1.56
N ARG A 58 -9.23 -5.92 -2.49
CA ARG A 58 -10.65 -6.12 -2.74
C ARG A 58 -11.34 -6.72 -1.51
N GLU A 59 -10.64 -7.58 -0.81
CA GLU A 59 -11.20 -8.23 0.37
C GLU A 59 -11.53 -7.26 1.49
N VAL A 60 -10.83 -6.13 1.52
CA VAL A 60 -11.07 -5.14 2.58
C VAL A 60 -11.75 -3.89 2.04
N GLY A 61 -12.25 -3.95 0.82
CA GLY A 61 -12.99 -2.82 0.28
C GLY A 61 -12.15 -1.74 -0.38
N MET A 62 -10.88 -2.00 -0.65
CA MET A 62 -10.04 -1.06 -1.36
C MET A 62 -10.17 -1.25 -2.86
N GLY A 63 -10.08 -0.17 -3.61
CA GLY A 63 -10.03 -0.26 -5.06
C GLY A 63 -8.67 -0.73 -5.53
N PRO A 64 -8.49 -0.89 -6.86
CA PRO A 64 -7.22 -1.37 -7.41
C PRO A 64 -6.07 -0.46 -7.02
N VAL A 65 -4.91 -1.06 -6.78
CA VAL A 65 -3.74 -0.30 -6.36
C VAL A 65 -3.32 0.69 -7.44
N ALA A 66 -3.52 0.34 -8.70
CA ALA A 66 -3.16 1.25 -9.80
C ALA A 66 -3.93 2.57 -9.71
N GLU A 67 -5.21 2.49 -9.36
CA GLU A 67 -6.02 3.69 -9.22
C GLU A 67 -5.57 4.53 -8.03
N TYR A 68 -5.24 3.86 -6.96
CA TYR A 68 -4.78 4.55 -5.77
C TYR A 68 -3.46 5.28 -6.06
N LEU A 69 -2.56 4.63 -6.76
CA LEU A 69 -1.24 5.20 -7.00
C LEU A 69 -1.27 6.36 -7.99
N LYS A 70 -2.32 6.48 -8.79
CA LYS A 70 -2.44 7.61 -9.69
C LYS A 70 -2.46 8.93 -8.94
N ARG A 71 -2.98 8.92 -7.73
CA ARG A 71 -3.05 10.13 -6.92
C ARG A 71 -1.65 10.65 -6.59
N TRP A 72 -0.68 9.75 -6.60
CA TRP A 72 0.68 10.08 -6.22
C TRP A 72 1.58 10.24 -7.44
N GLY A 73 1.02 10.07 -8.63
CA GLY A 73 1.81 10.11 -9.84
C GLY A 73 2.70 8.90 -10.02
N ILE A 74 2.35 7.80 -9.38
CA ILE A 74 3.14 6.58 -9.44
C ILE A 74 2.59 5.68 -10.52
N GLN A 75 3.46 5.22 -11.40
CA GLN A 75 3.06 4.32 -12.48
C GLN A 75 2.98 2.88 -11.95
N TRP A 76 1.92 2.19 -12.30
CA TRP A 76 1.72 0.82 -11.84
C TRP A 76 1.16 -0.03 -12.97
N PRO A 77 1.72 -1.21 -13.20
CA PRO A 77 2.89 -1.73 -12.49
C PRO A 77 4.12 -0.88 -12.76
N ALA A 78 5.06 -0.91 -11.83
CA ALA A 78 6.26 -0.10 -11.96
C ALA A 78 7.06 -0.57 -13.16
N PRO A 79 7.74 0.35 -13.84
CA PRO A 79 8.59 -0.07 -14.95
C PRO A 79 9.65 -1.04 -14.46
N GLU A 80 10.01 -1.93 -15.34
CA GLU A 80 11.03 -2.87 -14.99
C GLU A 80 12.29 -2.13 -14.65
N GLY A 81 12.97 -2.51 -13.64
CA GLY A 81 14.11 -1.77 -13.17
C GLY A 81 13.76 -1.02 -11.92
N CYS A 82 12.72 -0.21 -11.98
CA CYS A 82 12.27 0.47 -10.77
C CYS A 82 11.67 -0.52 -9.82
N ASN A 83 10.97 -1.47 -10.37
CA ASN A 83 10.31 -2.45 -9.56
C ASN A 83 11.30 -3.34 -8.85
N ARG A 84 12.45 -3.44 -9.42
CA ARG A 84 13.39 -4.29 -8.82
C ARG A 84 14.35 -3.53 -8.11
N ALA A 85 14.14 -2.39 -7.96
CA ALA A 85 15.13 -1.63 -7.35
C ALA A 85 15.20 -1.99 -6.03
N GLY A 86 14.26 -2.55 -5.74
CA GLY A 86 14.49 -3.13 -4.61
C GLY A 86 15.78 -3.64 -5.02
N ASN A 87 15.88 -3.83 -6.09
CA ASN A 87 17.10 -4.15 -6.57
C ASN A 87 17.69 -2.92 -6.99
#